data_bb6bb2dbf1582b5bd1a594ee8ac91314
#
_entry.id   bb6bb2dbf1582b5bd1a594ee8ac91314
#
_cell.length_a   1.000
_cell.length_b   1.000
_cell.length_c   1.000
_cell.angle_alpha   90.00
_cell.angle_beta   90.00
_cell.angle_gamma   90.00
#
_symmetry.space_group_name_H-M   'P 1'
#
loop_
_entity.id
_entity.type
_entity.pdbx_description
1 polymer ?
#
loop_
_entity_poly.entity_id
_entity_poly.type
_entity_poly.pdbx_seq_one_letter_code
_entity_poly.pdbx_strand_id
1 'polypeptide(L)'
;KVSVSPLRLVVNGVLAGAFIALGGALSLIVGYGFPGLTADNPALQRLLSGAMFPIGLILVVILGAELFTGNNAVLIPAWRRGHYGFRKIVANWCAVYILNFVGAIAFTWLLVYEAGLTASPLYRDATVAIASTKTSLPWLTVFVRGIGANWCVCLAVWLALSSRSTIGKMAGCWLPVMAFVALGYEHSIANMFYLPLGILNGAPVTAWQAIVDNLIPATLGNVAGGALFVGLPLSLIHISEPTRQEA
;
A
#
# COMPACT_ATOMS: atom_id res chain seq x y z
N LYS A 1 0.97 0.35 18.66
CA LYS A 1 1.93 0.14 17.56
C LYS A 1 3.38 0.46 17.94
N VAL A 2 3.68 1.57 18.59
CA VAL A 2 5.06 1.92 19.03
C VAL A 2 5.57 1.06 20.19
N SER A 3 4.69 0.49 21.00
CA SER A 3 5.01 -0.33 22.20
C SER A 3 4.88 -1.83 21.95
N VAL A 4 4.85 -2.27 20.71
CA VAL A 4 4.76 -3.71 20.35
C VAL A 4 6.12 -4.38 20.60
N SER A 5 6.12 -5.64 21.08
CA SER A 5 7.36 -6.38 21.24
C SER A 5 8.10 -6.54 19.90
N PRO A 6 9.45 -6.57 19.91
CA PRO A 6 10.24 -6.65 18.67
C PRO A 6 9.84 -7.85 17.78
N LEU A 7 9.65 -9.03 18.35
CA LEU A 7 9.24 -10.22 17.60
C LEU A 7 7.87 -10.01 16.92
N ARG A 8 6.91 -9.44 17.64
CA ARG A 8 5.57 -9.17 17.09
C ARG A 8 5.62 -8.11 15.99
N LEU A 9 6.50 -7.09 16.14
CA LEU A 9 6.71 -6.09 15.11
C LEU A 9 7.27 -6.72 13.83
N VAL A 10 8.27 -7.60 13.96
CA VAL A 10 8.89 -8.32 12.83
C VAL A 10 7.85 -9.16 12.10
N VAL A 11 7.14 -10.02 12.81
CA VAL A 11 6.12 -10.90 12.21
C VAL A 11 5.03 -10.09 11.52
N ASN A 12 4.45 -9.12 12.22
CA ASN A 12 3.36 -8.30 11.67
C ASN A 12 3.80 -7.41 10.51
N GLY A 13 5.04 -6.90 10.53
CA GLY A 13 5.58 -6.11 9.42
C GLY A 13 5.83 -6.95 8.17
N VAL A 14 6.45 -8.13 8.32
CA VAL A 14 6.68 -9.06 7.20
C VAL A 14 5.35 -9.53 6.61
N LEU A 15 4.39 -9.92 7.45
CA LEU A 15 3.07 -10.33 6.99
C LEU A 15 2.33 -9.21 6.24
N ALA A 16 2.42 -7.96 6.69
CA ALA A 16 1.77 -6.86 6.00
C ALA A 16 2.31 -6.65 4.58
N GLY A 17 3.63 -6.73 4.40
CA GLY A 17 4.24 -6.69 3.07
C GLY A 17 3.76 -7.82 2.17
N ALA A 18 3.73 -9.04 2.69
CA ALA A 18 3.23 -10.22 1.97
C ALA A 18 1.73 -10.09 1.60
N PHE A 19 0.89 -9.57 2.49
CA PHE A 19 -0.53 -9.35 2.21
C PHE A 19 -0.76 -8.30 1.11
N ILE A 20 0.01 -7.21 1.11
CA ILE A 20 -0.07 -6.22 0.03
C ILE A 20 0.40 -6.82 -1.29
N ALA A 21 1.46 -7.63 -1.28
CA ALA A 21 1.93 -8.35 -2.46
C ALA A 21 0.89 -9.36 -2.98
N LEU A 22 0.18 -10.07 -2.10
CA LEU A 22 -0.97 -10.91 -2.48
C LEU A 22 -2.06 -10.10 -3.18
N GLY A 23 -2.42 -8.93 -2.63
CA GLY A 23 -3.36 -8.02 -3.29
C GLY A 23 -2.88 -7.57 -4.66
N GLY A 24 -1.59 -7.27 -4.79
CA GLY A 24 -0.94 -6.93 -6.05
C GLY A 24 -0.99 -8.08 -7.07
N ALA A 25 -0.69 -9.30 -6.63
CA ALA A 25 -0.74 -10.49 -7.48
C ALA A 25 -2.16 -10.76 -8.00
N LEU A 26 -3.16 -10.73 -7.12
CA LEU A 26 -4.56 -10.91 -7.53
C LEU A 26 -5.03 -9.80 -8.46
N SER A 27 -4.66 -8.55 -8.18
CA SER A 27 -4.92 -7.39 -9.03
C SER A 27 -4.31 -7.53 -10.43
N LEU A 28 -3.08 -8.05 -10.52
CA LEU A 28 -2.40 -8.34 -11.77
C LEU A 28 -3.12 -9.43 -12.57
N ILE A 29 -3.32 -10.60 -11.96
CA ILE A 29 -3.89 -11.78 -12.64
C ILE A 29 -5.29 -11.48 -13.15
N VAL A 30 -6.16 -10.89 -12.34
CA VAL A 30 -7.53 -10.59 -12.76
C VAL A 30 -7.60 -9.37 -13.68
N GLY A 31 -6.84 -8.31 -13.38
CA GLY A 31 -6.87 -7.10 -14.20
C GLY A 31 -6.34 -7.28 -15.61
N TYR A 32 -5.35 -8.12 -15.80
CA TYR A 32 -4.74 -8.39 -17.11
C TYR A 32 -5.18 -9.71 -17.74
N GLY A 33 -6.03 -10.48 -17.05
CA GLY A 33 -6.49 -11.79 -17.52
C GLY A 33 -7.54 -11.76 -18.64
N PHE A 34 -8.04 -10.59 -19.03
CA PHE A 34 -9.11 -10.44 -20.03
C PHE A 34 -8.72 -9.50 -21.18
N PRO A 35 -7.62 -9.77 -21.92
CA PRO A 35 -7.15 -8.84 -22.95
C PRO A 35 -8.18 -8.56 -24.04
N GLY A 36 -9.00 -9.55 -24.44
CA GLY A 36 -10.05 -9.38 -25.43
C GLY A 36 -11.19 -8.45 -25.00
N LEU A 37 -11.41 -8.28 -23.68
CA LEU A 37 -12.41 -7.35 -23.16
C LEU A 37 -11.82 -5.97 -22.83
N THR A 38 -10.56 -5.91 -22.49
CA THR A 38 -9.92 -4.70 -21.99
C THR A 38 -9.17 -3.90 -23.05
N ALA A 39 -8.88 -4.50 -24.21
CA ALA A 39 -8.18 -3.83 -25.32
C ALA A 39 -8.87 -2.52 -25.74
N ASP A 40 -10.19 -2.55 -25.93
CA ASP A 40 -10.99 -1.40 -26.31
C ASP A 40 -11.62 -0.69 -25.10
N ASN A 41 -11.42 -1.22 -23.88
CA ASN A 41 -12.02 -0.73 -22.63
C ASN A 41 -10.96 -0.62 -21.52
N PRO A 42 -10.02 0.34 -21.58
CA PRO A 42 -8.94 0.44 -20.61
C PRO A 42 -9.42 0.73 -19.19
N ALA A 43 -10.59 1.35 -19.03
CA ALA A 43 -11.21 1.56 -17.74
C ALA A 43 -11.65 0.25 -17.07
N LEU A 44 -12.04 -0.75 -17.85
CA LEU A 44 -12.42 -2.07 -17.33
C LEU A 44 -11.22 -2.79 -16.71
N GLN A 45 -10.04 -2.75 -17.36
CA GLN A 45 -8.81 -3.29 -16.78
C GLN A 45 -8.49 -2.65 -15.43
N ARG A 46 -8.58 -1.33 -15.35
CA ARG A 46 -8.35 -0.58 -14.10
C ARG A 46 -9.37 -0.93 -13.00
N LEU A 47 -10.64 -1.09 -13.38
CA LEU A 47 -11.70 -1.49 -12.48
C LEU A 47 -11.46 -2.88 -11.91
N LEU A 48 -11.13 -3.85 -12.77
CA LEU A 48 -10.83 -5.22 -12.36
C LEU A 48 -9.61 -5.28 -11.43
N SER A 49 -8.52 -4.63 -11.80
CA SER A 49 -7.33 -4.51 -10.94
C SER A 49 -7.68 -3.87 -9.59
N GLY A 50 -8.42 -2.76 -9.62
CA GLY A 50 -8.84 -2.04 -8.43
C GLY A 50 -9.76 -2.84 -7.52
N ALA A 51 -10.68 -3.62 -8.09
CA ALA A 51 -11.62 -4.44 -7.32
C ALA A 51 -10.93 -5.57 -6.55
N MET A 52 -9.80 -6.09 -7.05
CA MET A 52 -9.10 -7.23 -6.46
C MET A 52 -8.03 -6.84 -5.44
N PHE A 53 -7.35 -5.72 -5.65
CA PHE A 53 -6.24 -5.29 -4.79
C PHE A 53 -6.60 -5.13 -3.29
N PRO A 54 -7.82 -4.69 -2.91
CA PRO A 54 -8.18 -4.42 -1.51
C PRO A 54 -8.01 -5.57 -0.54
N ILE A 55 -7.99 -6.83 -1.01
CA ILE A 55 -7.75 -8.01 -0.16
C ILE A 55 -6.49 -7.82 0.70
N GLY A 56 -5.44 -7.20 0.16
CA GLY A 56 -4.21 -6.94 0.87
C GLY A 56 -4.41 -6.08 2.12
N LEU A 57 -5.09 -4.92 1.98
CA LEU A 57 -5.37 -4.05 3.13
C LEU A 57 -6.41 -4.64 4.08
N ILE A 58 -7.39 -5.37 3.58
CA ILE A 58 -8.38 -6.08 4.40
C ILE A 58 -7.67 -7.04 5.35
N LEU A 59 -6.76 -7.87 4.86
CA LEU A 59 -5.96 -8.78 5.68
C LEU A 59 -5.09 -8.03 6.70
N VAL A 60 -4.42 -6.95 6.28
CA VAL A 60 -3.64 -6.10 7.19
C VAL A 60 -4.48 -5.60 8.36
N VAL A 61 -5.68 -5.08 8.08
CA VAL A 61 -6.53 -4.47 9.11
C VAL A 61 -7.16 -5.52 10.02
N ILE A 62 -7.70 -6.59 9.45
CA ILE A 62 -8.41 -7.63 10.21
C ILE A 62 -7.45 -8.44 11.08
N LEU A 63 -6.29 -8.80 10.55
CA LEU A 63 -5.28 -9.59 11.26
C LEU A 63 -4.34 -8.74 12.12
N GLY A 64 -4.46 -7.41 12.07
CA GLY A 64 -3.68 -6.50 12.90
C GLY A 64 -2.21 -6.40 12.49
N ALA A 65 -1.89 -6.61 11.22
CA ALA A 65 -0.55 -6.47 10.70
C ALA A 65 -0.06 -5.01 10.70
N GLU A 66 1.26 -4.80 10.62
CA GLU A 66 1.89 -3.50 10.69
C GLU A 66 2.26 -3.01 9.29
N LEU A 67 1.45 -2.09 8.75
CA LEU A 67 1.66 -1.51 7.43
C LEU A 67 2.21 -0.08 7.54
N PHE A 68 3.32 0.19 6.86
CA PHE A 68 3.98 1.49 6.87
C PHE A 68 3.03 2.63 6.49
N THR A 69 2.31 2.50 5.39
CA THR A 69 1.41 3.53 4.88
C THR A 69 0.25 3.82 5.84
N GLY A 70 -0.31 2.82 6.49
CA GLY A 70 -1.31 3.00 7.54
C GLY A 70 -0.73 3.69 8.79
N ASN A 71 0.50 3.34 9.17
CA ASN A 71 1.18 3.92 10.33
C ASN A 71 1.50 5.41 10.13
N ASN A 72 1.62 5.89 8.89
CA ASN A 72 1.85 7.32 8.60
C ASN A 72 0.73 8.21 9.17
N ALA A 73 -0.52 7.77 9.15
CA ALA A 73 -1.62 8.55 9.74
C ALA A 73 -1.86 8.19 11.22
N VAL A 74 -1.92 6.89 11.55
CA VAL A 74 -2.36 6.39 12.88
C VAL A 74 -1.44 6.85 14.01
N LEU A 75 -0.15 7.08 13.75
CA LEU A 75 0.81 7.49 14.77
C LEU A 75 0.85 9.01 15.02
N ILE A 76 0.33 9.83 14.12
CA ILE A 76 0.33 11.30 14.26
C ILE A 76 -0.49 11.79 15.46
N PRO A 77 -1.72 11.31 15.73
CA PRO A 77 -2.45 11.70 16.92
C PRO A 77 -1.73 11.37 18.24
N ALA A 78 -1.05 10.23 18.30
CA ALA A 78 -0.28 9.84 19.49
C ALA A 78 0.92 10.75 19.74
N TRP A 79 1.61 11.18 18.67
CA TRP A 79 2.66 12.19 18.75
C TRP A 79 2.12 13.54 19.20
N ARG A 80 1.05 14.01 18.61
CA ARG A 80 0.41 15.30 18.95
C ARG A 80 -0.04 15.38 20.41
N ARG A 81 -0.45 14.26 20.98
CA ARG A 81 -0.81 14.15 22.41
C ARG A 81 0.39 13.96 23.36
N GLY A 82 1.61 13.97 22.83
CA GLY A 82 2.83 13.80 23.63
C GLY A 82 3.10 12.38 24.14
N HIS A 83 2.34 11.37 23.69
CA HIS A 83 2.54 9.98 24.11
C HIS A 83 3.89 9.43 23.65
N TYR A 84 4.38 9.91 22.49
CA TYR A 84 5.67 9.48 21.91
C TYR A 84 6.38 10.66 21.26
N GLY A 85 7.71 10.72 21.43
CA GLY A 85 8.55 11.66 20.70
C GLY A 85 8.60 11.33 19.19
N PHE A 86 8.75 12.34 18.33
CA PHE A 86 8.78 12.20 16.88
C PHE A 86 9.83 11.20 16.39
N ARG A 87 10.99 11.12 17.05
CA ARG A 87 12.03 10.12 16.73
C ARG A 87 11.52 8.68 16.81
N LYS A 88 10.64 8.35 17.78
CA LYS A 88 10.04 7.01 17.90
C LYS A 88 9.07 6.73 16.76
N ILE A 89 8.35 7.73 16.28
CA ILE A 89 7.45 7.61 15.12
C ILE A 89 8.26 7.28 13.87
N VAL A 90 9.30 8.06 13.59
CA VAL A 90 10.18 7.84 12.43
C VAL A 90 10.86 6.47 12.52
N ALA A 91 11.37 6.08 13.69
CA ALA A 91 11.96 4.75 13.89
C ALA A 91 10.97 3.61 13.60
N ASN A 92 9.69 3.75 14.03
CA ASN A 92 8.64 2.79 13.68
C ASN A 92 8.40 2.76 12.17
N TRP A 93 8.29 3.92 11.51
CA TRP A 93 8.09 3.99 10.07
C TRP A 93 9.22 3.29 9.30
N CYS A 94 10.48 3.59 9.66
CA CYS A 94 11.64 2.95 9.01
C CYS A 94 11.66 1.43 9.24
N ALA A 95 11.45 0.99 10.47
CA ALA A 95 11.44 -0.44 10.78
C ALA A 95 10.32 -1.17 10.02
N VAL A 96 9.09 -0.65 10.07
CA VAL A 96 7.94 -1.26 9.37
C VAL A 96 8.12 -1.22 7.86
N TYR A 97 8.68 -0.15 7.30
CA TYR A 97 8.98 -0.04 5.87
C TYR A 97 9.92 -1.17 5.39
N ILE A 98 11.02 -1.39 6.14
CA ILE A 98 11.98 -2.46 5.83
C ILE A 98 11.32 -3.84 5.96
N LEU A 99 10.53 -4.06 7.02
CA LEU A 99 9.84 -5.33 7.22
C LEU A 99 8.77 -5.60 6.15
N ASN A 100 8.03 -4.56 5.73
CA ASN A 100 7.10 -4.68 4.61
C ASN A 100 7.84 -5.01 3.31
N PHE A 101 9.02 -4.40 3.07
CA PHE A 101 9.85 -4.73 1.92
C PHE A 101 10.27 -6.20 1.92
N VAL A 102 10.77 -6.72 3.04
CA VAL A 102 11.15 -8.13 3.16
C VAL A 102 9.96 -9.05 2.86
N GLY A 103 8.80 -8.77 3.42
CA GLY A 103 7.58 -9.56 3.20
C GLY A 103 7.10 -9.52 1.75
N ALA A 104 7.10 -8.33 1.14
CA ALA A 104 6.70 -8.16 -0.25
C ALA A 104 7.64 -8.89 -1.21
N ILE A 105 8.96 -8.76 -1.04
CA ILE A 105 9.96 -9.44 -1.87
C ILE A 105 9.86 -10.97 -1.72
N ALA A 106 9.76 -11.47 -0.49
CA ALA A 106 9.67 -12.90 -0.24
C ALA A 106 8.42 -13.51 -0.90
N PHE A 107 7.27 -12.84 -0.78
CA PHE A 107 6.03 -13.25 -1.44
C PHE A 107 6.17 -13.20 -2.96
N THR A 108 6.70 -12.11 -3.49
CA THR A 108 6.87 -11.91 -4.94
C THR A 108 7.74 -12.99 -5.56
N TRP A 109 8.89 -13.24 -4.96
CA TRP A 109 9.83 -14.22 -5.48
C TRP A 109 9.29 -15.64 -5.33
N LEU A 110 8.89 -16.06 -4.13
CA LEU A 110 8.54 -17.44 -3.84
C LEU A 110 7.15 -17.82 -4.37
N LEU A 111 6.12 -17.01 -4.08
CA LEU A 111 4.72 -17.38 -4.32
C LEU A 111 4.15 -16.84 -5.64
N VAL A 112 4.90 -16.01 -6.37
CA VAL A 112 4.46 -15.52 -7.67
C VAL A 112 5.44 -15.93 -8.77
N TYR A 113 6.72 -15.59 -8.64
CA TYR A 113 7.71 -15.86 -9.68
C TYR A 113 8.08 -17.35 -9.73
N GLU A 114 8.58 -17.94 -8.64
CA GLU A 114 8.94 -19.38 -8.59
C GLU A 114 7.72 -20.29 -8.74
N ALA A 115 6.56 -19.87 -8.24
CA ALA A 115 5.28 -20.57 -8.45
C ALA A 115 4.77 -20.52 -9.90
N GLY A 116 5.42 -19.77 -10.79
CA GLY A 116 5.10 -19.68 -12.19
C GLY A 116 3.83 -18.92 -12.55
N LEU A 117 3.28 -18.09 -11.63
CA LEU A 117 2.04 -17.36 -11.90
C LEU A 117 2.16 -16.36 -13.05
N THR A 118 3.37 -15.91 -13.35
CA THR A 118 3.67 -15.00 -14.47
C THR A 118 4.47 -15.66 -15.61
N ALA A 119 4.47 -17.00 -15.69
CA ALA A 119 5.22 -17.73 -16.71
C ALA A 119 4.63 -17.55 -18.13
N SER A 120 3.31 -17.36 -18.24
CA SER A 120 2.69 -17.10 -19.55
C SER A 120 3.07 -15.72 -20.09
N PRO A 121 3.22 -15.56 -21.43
CA PRO A 121 3.54 -14.27 -22.05
C PRO A 121 2.59 -13.16 -21.62
N LEU A 122 1.30 -13.42 -21.50
CA LEU A 122 0.29 -12.45 -21.09
C LEU A 122 0.65 -11.72 -19.79
N TYR A 123 0.97 -12.49 -18.74
CA TYR A 123 1.27 -11.90 -17.43
C TYR A 123 2.71 -11.41 -17.34
N ARG A 124 3.66 -12.08 -18.01
CA ARG A 124 5.04 -11.61 -18.10
C ARG A 124 5.10 -10.21 -18.70
N ASP A 125 4.51 -10.04 -19.89
CA ASP A 125 4.54 -8.78 -20.61
C ASP A 125 3.81 -7.68 -19.82
N ALA A 126 2.73 -8.01 -19.13
CA ALA A 126 2.04 -7.08 -18.24
C ALA A 126 2.95 -6.60 -17.10
N THR A 127 3.70 -7.50 -16.45
CA THR A 127 4.61 -7.11 -15.36
C THR A 127 5.76 -6.24 -15.86
N VAL A 128 6.31 -6.57 -17.03
CA VAL A 128 7.37 -5.77 -17.67
C VAL A 128 6.86 -4.38 -18.01
N ALA A 129 5.66 -4.28 -18.61
CA ALA A 129 5.04 -3.00 -18.95
C ALA A 129 4.74 -2.15 -17.72
N ILE A 130 4.24 -2.76 -16.62
CA ILE A 130 3.97 -2.07 -15.36
C ILE A 130 5.26 -1.49 -14.77
N ALA A 131 6.33 -2.27 -14.66
CA ALA A 131 7.58 -1.81 -14.07
C ALA A 131 8.21 -0.68 -14.90
N SER A 132 8.23 -0.84 -16.24
CA SER A 132 8.75 0.17 -17.17
C SER A 132 7.95 1.48 -17.09
N THR A 133 6.62 1.39 -17.07
CA THR A 133 5.75 2.57 -16.94
C THR A 133 5.97 3.29 -15.61
N LYS A 134 6.06 2.56 -14.50
CA LYS A 134 6.22 3.16 -13.17
C LYS A 134 7.56 3.89 -13.00
N THR A 135 8.62 3.40 -13.61
CA THR A 135 9.95 4.02 -13.55
C THR A 135 10.17 5.12 -14.59
N SER A 136 9.32 5.21 -15.62
CA SER A 136 9.38 6.28 -16.63
C SER A 136 8.58 7.53 -16.27
N LEU A 137 7.77 7.50 -15.20
CA LEU A 137 7.01 8.66 -14.76
C LEU A 137 7.94 9.76 -14.20
N PRO A 138 7.65 11.05 -14.46
CA PRO A 138 8.36 12.14 -13.81
C PRO A 138 8.29 12.05 -12.29
N TRP A 139 9.38 12.35 -11.60
CA TRP A 139 9.52 12.25 -10.16
C TRP A 139 8.38 12.95 -9.39
N LEU A 140 8.04 14.18 -9.80
CA LEU A 140 6.94 14.94 -9.22
C LEU A 140 5.58 14.24 -9.41
N THR A 141 5.38 13.61 -10.57
CA THR A 141 4.15 12.85 -10.86
C THR A 141 4.02 11.66 -9.90
N VAL A 142 5.09 10.91 -9.68
CA VAL A 142 5.12 9.78 -8.75
C VAL A 142 4.86 10.27 -7.31
N PHE A 143 5.49 11.37 -6.90
CA PHE A 143 5.28 11.97 -5.59
C PHE A 143 3.82 12.37 -5.36
N VAL A 144 3.20 13.10 -6.29
CA VAL A 144 1.79 13.55 -6.19
C VAL A 144 0.83 12.37 -6.21
N ARG A 145 1.06 11.38 -7.07
CA ARG A 145 0.31 10.12 -7.07
C ARG A 145 0.48 9.36 -5.74
N GLY A 146 1.66 9.46 -5.13
CA GLY A 146 1.92 8.94 -3.79
C GLY A 146 1.06 9.59 -2.72
N ILE A 147 0.88 10.91 -2.76
CA ILE A 147 -0.03 11.63 -1.86
C ILE A 147 -1.45 11.06 -1.98
N GLY A 148 -1.98 10.97 -3.20
CA GLY A 148 -3.33 10.47 -3.45
C GLY A 148 -3.53 9.03 -2.99
N ALA A 149 -2.54 8.15 -3.24
CA ALA A 149 -2.60 6.76 -2.81
C ALA A 149 -2.73 6.64 -1.29
N ASN A 150 -1.85 7.29 -0.54
CA ASN A 150 -1.87 7.13 0.92
C ASN A 150 -2.98 7.95 1.60
N TRP A 151 -3.47 8.99 0.96
CA TRP A 151 -4.73 9.60 1.39
C TRP A 151 -5.86 8.56 1.40
N CYS A 152 -6.07 7.84 0.29
CA CYS A 152 -7.08 6.79 0.19
C CYS A 152 -6.83 5.63 1.17
N VAL A 153 -5.58 5.15 1.31
CA VAL A 153 -5.24 4.07 2.25
C VAL A 153 -5.55 4.47 3.69
N CYS A 154 -5.20 5.68 4.10
CA CYS A 154 -5.44 6.16 5.45
C CYS A 154 -6.93 6.39 5.72
N LEU A 155 -7.70 6.87 4.73
CA LEU A 155 -9.16 6.93 4.81
C LEU A 155 -9.77 5.53 4.95
N ALA A 156 -9.28 4.54 4.19
CA ALA A 156 -9.71 3.14 4.30
C ALA A 156 -9.48 2.58 5.71
N VAL A 157 -8.28 2.82 6.28
CA VAL A 157 -7.97 2.42 7.66
C VAL A 157 -8.90 3.12 8.65
N TRP A 158 -9.17 4.41 8.46
CA TRP A 158 -10.07 5.16 9.31
C TRP A 158 -11.50 4.64 9.26
N LEU A 159 -12.05 4.41 8.06
CA LEU A 159 -13.38 3.81 7.88
C LEU A 159 -13.47 2.43 8.52
N ALA A 160 -12.42 1.62 8.38
CA ALA A 160 -12.37 0.30 9.02
C ALA A 160 -12.34 0.39 10.55
N LEU A 161 -11.60 1.36 11.12
CA LEU A 161 -11.56 1.58 12.57
C LEU A 161 -12.89 2.10 13.13
N SER A 162 -13.67 2.85 12.36
CA SER A 162 -14.99 3.33 12.77
C SER A 162 -16.06 2.22 12.78
N SER A 163 -15.82 1.10 12.11
CA SER A 163 -16.77 -0.02 12.07
C SER A 163 -16.51 -1.03 13.19
N ARG A 164 -17.60 -1.52 13.79
CA ARG A 164 -17.60 -2.59 14.79
C ARG A 164 -17.75 -4.00 14.20
N SER A 165 -18.22 -4.11 12.95
CA SER A 165 -18.40 -5.40 12.28
C SER A 165 -17.26 -5.72 11.32
N THR A 166 -16.94 -7.00 11.16
CA THR A 166 -15.92 -7.45 10.20
C THR A 166 -16.28 -7.05 8.76
N ILE A 167 -17.53 -7.22 8.36
CA ILE A 167 -18.03 -6.84 7.04
C ILE A 167 -17.88 -5.33 6.81
N GLY A 168 -18.23 -4.51 7.82
CA GLY A 168 -18.06 -3.06 7.72
C GLY A 168 -16.59 -2.64 7.61
N LYS A 169 -15.67 -3.34 8.29
CA LYS A 169 -14.22 -3.12 8.11
C LYS A 169 -13.76 -3.47 6.70
N MET A 170 -14.22 -4.59 6.15
CA MET A 170 -13.91 -5.01 4.79
C MET A 170 -14.41 -4.00 3.77
N ALA A 171 -15.68 -3.57 3.87
CA ALA A 171 -16.26 -2.56 2.99
C ALA A 171 -15.54 -1.20 3.09
N GLY A 172 -15.20 -0.78 4.31
CA GLY A 172 -14.45 0.45 4.56
C GLY A 172 -13.04 0.43 3.95
N CYS A 173 -12.40 -0.73 3.90
CA CYS A 173 -11.13 -0.89 3.20
C CYS A 173 -11.31 -0.91 1.69
N TRP A 174 -12.36 -1.55 1.18
CA TRP A 174 -12.49 -1.87 -0.23
C TRP A 174 -12.58 -0.63 -1.12
N LEU A 175 -13.57 0.25 -0.88
CA LEU A 175 -13.85 1.36 -1.79
C LEU A 175 -12.67 2.33 -1.98
N PRO A 176 -12.02 2.87 -0.91
CA PRO A 176 -10.92 3.80 -1.12
C PRO A 176 -9.69 3.13 -1.74
N VAL A 177 -9.46 1.84 -1.42
CA VAL A 177 -8.33 1.10 -2.00
C VAL A 177 -8.59 0.79 -3.47
N MET A 178 -9.80 0.35 -3.82
CA MET A 178 -10.20 0.17 -5.21
C MET A 178 -10.03 1.47 -6.01
N ALA A 179 -10.45 2.60 -5.43
CA ALA A 179 -10.35 3.90 -6.08
C ALA A 179 -8.91 4.29 -6.40
N PHE A 180 -7.96 4.19 -5.44
CA PHE A 180 -6.59 4.60 -5.71
C PHE A 180 -5.91 3.71 -6.75
N VAL A 181 -6.21 2.40 -6.77
CA VAL A 181 -5.66 1.47 -7.78
C VAL A 181 -6.22 1.80 -9.15
N ALA A 182 -7.54 1.99 -9.27
CA ALA A 182 -8.19 2.34 -10.53
C ALA A 182 -7.70 3.69 -11.09
N LEU A 183 -7.40 4.67 -10.21
CA LEU A 183 -6.84 5.96 -10.59
C LEU A 183 -5.36 5.87 -11.00
N GLY A 184 -4.68 4.76 -10.72
CA GLY A 184 -3.26 4.57 -11.04
C GLY A 184 -2.35 5.39 -10.12
N TYR A 185 -2.73 5.55 -8.85
CA TYR A 185 -1.89 6.19 -7.83
C TYR A 185 -0.74 5.28 -7.38
N GLU A 186 0.31 5.89 -6.80
CA GLU A 186 1.56 5.22 -6.47
C GLU A 186 1.66 4.86 -4.98
N HIS A 187 1.53 3.58 -4.67
CA HIS A 187 1.64 3.05 -3.32
C HIS A 187 2.99 2.34 -3.14
N SER A 188 3.86 2.87 -2.27
CA SER A 188 5.24 2.41 -2.13
C SER A 188 5.33 0.91 -1.80
N ILE A 189 4.50 0.40 -0.88
CA ILE A 189 4.55 -1.03 -0.51
C ILE A 189 4.01 -1.92 -1.64
N ALA A 190 3.01 -1.47 -2.42
CA ALA A 190 2.59 -2.18 -3.62
C ALA A 190 3.68 -2.20 -4.70
N ASN A 191 4.44 -1.11 -4.81
CA ASN A 191 5.55 -1.04 -5.75
C ASN A 191 6.72 -1.96 -5.38
N MET A 192 6.86 -2.33 -4.11
CA MET A 192 7.78 -3.39 -3.65
C MET A 192 7.41 -4.79 -4.17
N PHE A 193 6.21 -4.96 -4.70
CA PHE A 193 5.76 -6.14 -5.45
C PHE A 193 5.95 -5.95 -6.96
N TYR A 194 5.37 -4.89 -7.54
CA TYR A 194 5.32 -4.72 -8.99
C TYR A 194 6.69 -4.51 -9.64
N LEU A 195 7.56 -3.70 -9.01
CA LEU A 195 8.88 -3.40 -9.59
C LEU A 195 9.81 -4.62 -9.58
N PRO A 196 10.01 -5.31 -8.47
CA PRO A 196 10.82 -6.53 -8.46
C PRO A 196 10.27 -7.63 -9.36
N LEU A 197 8.94 -7.81 -9.39
CA LEU A 197 8.33 -8.81 -10.27
C LEU A 197 8.58 -8.51 -11.75
N GLY A 198 8.47 -7.24 -12.16
CA GLY A 198 8.79 -6.83 -13.52
C GLY A 198 10.27 -7.05 -13.86
N ILE A 199 11.18 -6.72 -12.95
CA ILE A 199 12.63 -6.98 -13.11
C ILE A 199 12.90 -8.48 -13.26
N LEU A 200 12.33 -9.32 -12.41
CA LEU A 200 12.44 -10.77 -12.49
C LEU A 200 11.91 -11.33 -13.83
N ASN A 201 10.89 -10.72 -14.39
CA ASN A 201 10.31 -11.09 -15.68
C ASN A 201 11.01 -10.44 -16.90
N GLY A 202 12.09 -9.70 -16.68
CA GLY A 202 12.95 -9.16 -17.75
C GLY A 202 12.64 -7.70 -18.14
N ALA A 203 12.00 -6.90 -17.29
CA ALA A 203 11.85 -5.47 -17.54
C ALA A 203 13.23 -4.80 -17.68
N PRO A 204 13.42 -3.88 -18.66
CA PRO A 204 14.66 -3.14 -18.84
C PRO A 204 14.80 -2.02 -17.77
N VAL A 205 14.68 -2.41 -16.50
CA VAL A 205 14.69 -1.53 -15.34
C VAL A 205 15.69 -2.07 -14.33
N THR A 206 16.64 -1.25 -13.94
CA THR A 206 17.59 -1.60 -12.89
C THR A 206 16.96 -1.43 -11.50
N ALA A 207 17.48 -2.17 -10.50
CA ALA A 207 17.07 -1.99 -9.11
C ALA A 207 17.28 -0.53 -8.63
N TRP A 208 18.33 0.13 -9.11
CA TRP A 208 18.60 1.54 -8.80
C TRP A 208 17.50 2.46 -9.35
N GLN A 209 17.11 2.29 -10.60
CA GLN A 209 16.00 3.04 -11.20
C GLN A 209 14.68 2.79 -10.42
N ALA A 210 14.37 1.54 -10.09
CA ALA A 210 13.20 1.21 -9.30
C ALA A 210 13.17 1.96 -7.94
N ILE A 211 14.33 2.12 -7.30
CA ILE A 211 14.46 2.84 -6.03
C ILE A 211 14.35 4.36 -6.24
N VAL A 212 15.14 4.93 -7.12
CA VAL A 212 15.29 6.39 -7.23
C VAL A 212 14.13 7.03 -7.98
N ASP A 213 13.70 6.40 -9.08
CA ASP A 213 12.68 6.98 -9.97
C ASP A 213 11.25 6.68 -9.49
N ASN A 214 11.07 5.66 -8.62
CA ASN A 214 9.74 5.31 -8.15
C ASN A 214 9.63 5.18 -6.62
N LEU A 215 10.35 4.26 -5.97
CA LEU A 215 10.13 3.98 -4.54
C LEU A 215 10.36 5.21 -3.65
N ILE A 216 11.40 6.00 -3.90
CA ILE A 216 11.67 7.21 -3.10
C ILE A 216 10.54 8.23 -3.25
N PRO A 217 10.19 8.72 -4.46
CA PRO A 217 9.12 9.71 -4.60
C PRO A 217 7.76 9.18 -4.14
N ALA A 218 7.42 7.92 -4.42
CA ALA A 218 6.19 7.30 -3.93
C ALA A 218 6.14 7.26 -2.39
N THR A 219 7.25 6.89 -1.74
CA THR A 219 7.34 6.83 -0.27
C THR A 219 7.17 8.22 0.36
N LEU A 220 7.86 9.23 -0.16
CA LEU A 220 7.73 10.61 0.32
C LEU A 220 6.30 11.13 0.13
N GLY A 221 5.70 10.84 -1.02
CA GLY A 221 4.30 11.16 -1.30
C GLY A 221 3.34 10.44 -0.34
N ASN A 222 3.58 9.15 -0.08
CA ASN A 222 2.76 8.38 0.87
C ASN A 222 2.87 8.95 2.29
N VAL A 223 4.07 9.32 2.77
CA VAL A 223 4.24 9.96 4.07
C VAL A 223 3.45 11.27 4.12
N ALA A 224 3.58 12.12 3.11
CA ALA A 224 2.84 13.38 3.04
C ALA A 224 1.31 13.14 3.02
N GLY A 225 0.81 12.22 2.19
CA GLY A 225 -0.61 11.89 2.09
C GLY A 225 -1.19 11.38 3.40
N GLY A 226 -0.51 10.46 4.07
CA GLY A 226 -0.97 9.89 5.33
C GLY A 226 -0.82 10.84 6.51
N ALA A 227 0.35 11.42 6.70
CA ALA A 227 0.64 12.24 7.88
C ALA A 227 -0.04 13.62 7.83
N LEU A 228 0.09 14.34 6.70
CA LEU A 228 -0.39 15.73 6.61
C LEU A 228 -1.86 15.80 6.22
N PHE A 229 -2.34 14.96 5.30
CA PHE A 229 -3.70 15.05 4.78
C PHE A 229 -4.73 14.22 5.55
N VAL A 230 -4.29 13.25 6.38
CA VAL A 230 -5.19 12.44 7.20
C VAL A 230 -4.82 12.53 8.68
N GLY A 231 -3.61 12.15 9.08
CA GLY A 231 -3.22 12.05 10.48
C GLY A 231 -3.30 13.38 11.22
N LEU A 232 -2.82 14.46 10.61
CA LEU A 232 -2.86 15.79 11.21
C LEU A 232 -4.28 16.35 11.31
N PRO A 233 -5.11 16.40 10.23
CA PRO A 233 -6.49 16.87 10.32
C PRO A 233 -7.31 16.10 11.36
N LEU A 234 -7.23 14.78 11.35
CA LEU A 234 -7.96 13.95 12.32
C LEU A 234 -7.50 14.20 13.77
N SER A 235 -6.21 14.46 13.98
CA SER A 235 -5.72 14.82 15.31
C SER A 235 -6.28 16.15 15.81
N LEU A 236 -6.53 17.10 14.91
CA LEU A 236 -7.12 18.40 15.24
C LEU A 236 -8.61 18.28 15.57
N ILE A 237 -9.38 17.53 14.78
CA ILE A 237 -10.81 17.34 14.98
C ILE A 237 -11.08 16.65 16.32
N HIS A 238 -10.35 15.59 16.66
CA HIS A 238 -10.55 14.84 17.90
C HIS A 238 -9.92 15.48 19.15
N ILE A 239 -9.03 16.46 19.03
CA ILE A 239 -8.53 17.25 20.17
C ILE A 239 -9.54 18.32 20.56
N SER A 240 -10.37 18.76 19.62
CA SER A 240 -11.33 19.86 19.81
C SER A 240 -12.68 19.41 20.44
N GLU A 241 -12.97 18.11 20.48
CA GLU A 241 -14.14 17.58 21.17
C GLU A 241 -13.78 17.22 22.63
N PRO A 242 -14.22 18.00 23.64
CA PRO A 242 -14.22 17.52 25.02
C PRO A 242 -15.15 16.31 25.07
N THR A 243 -14.65 15.24 25.66
CA THR A 243 -15.32 13.95 25.93
C THR A 243 -16.84 14.06 26.06
N ARG A 244 -17.58 13.75 25.02
CA ARG A 244 -19.03 13.46 25.06
C ARG A 244 -19.33 12.06 25.61
N GLN A 245 -18.50 11.57 26.53
CA GLN A 245 -18.67 10.23 27.13
C GLN A 245 -18.86 10.28 28.67
N GLU A 246 -19.07 11.46 29.26
CA GLU A 246 -19.48 11.58 30.66
C GLU A 246 -20.69 12.49 30.75
N ALA A 247 -21.84 12.03 30.25
CA ALA A 247 -23.17 12.49 30.62
C ALA A 247 -24.17 11.35 30.51
#